data_2bf86cd846e5adbcf2b58697ae0e2f78
#
_entry.id   2bf86cd846e5adbcf2b58697ae0e2f78
#
_cell.length_a   1.000
_cell.length_b   1.000
_cell.length_c   1.000
_cell.angle_alpha   90.00
_cell.angle_beta   90.00
_cell.angle_gamma   90.00
#
_symmetry.space_group_name_H-M   'P 1'
#
loop_
_entity.id
_entity.type
_entity.pdbx_description
1 polymer ?
#
loop_
_entity_poly.entity_id
_entity_poly.type
_entity_poly.pdbx_seq_one_letter_code
_entity_poly.pdbx_strand_id
1 'polypeptide(L)'
;PIEPFDFKFTLRPSQQSVYDDVSDSCIINAWVSWGKTFTALAIANKLQQKTLIVTHTISLRSQWEKEVQKVFGITPGIIGSGRYEIDAPIVIGNVQTLYRRMKEISDVFGTLILDEMHHVSSPTFTRIVDASKARYKIGLTGTMERKDGRHVIFRDYFNTNVYKPPKENYLVPKVNVVKSGVRFPDGAKTPWAARINAIAYNWEYQNMIALLAAKYAAQGHKVLVVSDRVDFLKQCNRLIGDNSICVTGQVPHEERPAMIKQIFDDKDILCGTQSIFSEGLS
;
A
#
# COMPACT_ATOMS: atom_id res chain seq x y z
N PRO A 1 -18.27 4.34 22.88
CA PRO A 1 -18.76 3.12 22.23
C PRO A 1 -19.64 3.45 21.04
N ILE A 2 -19.70 2.55 20.06
CA ILE A 2 -20.60 2.59 18.92
C ILE A 2 -21.39 1.29 18.86
N GLU A 3 -22.57 1.32 18.23
CA GLU A 3 -23.28 0.09 17.90
C GLU A 3 -22.47 -0.73 16.88
N PRO A 4 -22.44 -2.06 16.99
CA PRO A 4 -21.75 -2.90 16.02
C PRO A 4 -22.46 -2.83 14.67
N PHE A 5 -21.67 -2.80 13.60
CA PHE A 5 -22.19 -2.91 12.25
C PHE A 5 -22.58 -4.36 11.94
N ASP A 6 -23.55 -4.54 11.05
CA ASP A 6 -23.85 -5.83 10.47
C ASP A 6 -22.68 -6.27 9.55
N PHE A 7 -21.92 -7.25 10.02
CA PHE A 7 -20.75 -7.78 9.33
C PHE A 7 -21.12 -9.09 8.62
N LYS A 8 -21.45 -8.99 7.33
CA LYS A 8 -21.99 -10.11 6.51
C LYS A 8 -20.92 -11.01 5.88
N PHE A 9 -19.66 -10.79 6.17
CA PHE A 9 -18.56 -11.49 5.53
C PHE A 9 -17.99 -12.59 6.41
N THR A 10 -17.46 -13.63 5.77
CA THR A 10 -16.77 -14.73 6.45
C THR A 10 -15.26 -14.46 6.44
N LEU A 11 -14.65 -14.51 7.60
CA LEU A 11 -13.20 -14.47 7.75
C LEU A 11 -12.59 -15.81 7.31
N ARG A 12 -11.44 -15.77 6.65
CA ARG A 12 -10.66 -16.98 6.40
C ARG A 12 -10.10 -17.55 7.71
N PRO A 13 -9.79 -18.85 7.80
CA PRO A 13 -9.34 -19.45 9.07
C PRO A 13 -8.22 -18.68 9.77
N SER A 14 -7.18 -18.25 9.03
CA SER A 14 -6.08 -17.46 9.61
C SER A 14 -6.48 -16.05 10.04
N GLN A 15 -7.48 -15.45 9.42
CA GLN A 15 -8.05 -14.17 9.82
C GLN A 15 -8.96 -14.34 11.04
N GLN A 16 -9.73 -15.41 11.08
CA GLN A 16 -10.61 -15.74 12.22
C GLN A 16 -9.81 -15.95 13.49
N SER A 17 -8.71 -16.70 13.41
CA SER A 17 -7.81 -16.90 14.55
C SER A 17 -7.31 -15.58 15.13
N VAL A 18 -6.85 -14.65 14.28
CA VAL A 18 -6.40 -13.32 14.73
C VAL A 18 -7.57 -12.53 15.32
N TYR A 19 -8.73 -12.56 14.68
CA TYR A 19 -9.93 -11.88 15.15
C TYR A 19 -10.36 -12.37 16.56
N ASP A 20 -10.35 -13.67 16.77
CA ASP A 20 -10.77 -14.27 18.06
C ASP A 20 -9.81 -13.88 19.19
N ASP A 21 -8.51 -13.89 18.92
CA ASP A 21 -7.46 -13.62 19.90
C ASP A 21 -7.31 -12.13 20.26
N VAL A 22 -7.63 -11.21 19.35
CA VAL A 22 -7.45 -9.77 19.60
C VAL A 22 -8.48 -9.27 20.60
N SER A 23 -8.00 -8.85 21.77
CA SER A 23 -8.79 -8.23 22.85
C SER A 23 -8.18 -6.91 23.35
N ASP A 24 -6.99 -6.54 22.88
CA ASP A 24 -6.25 -5.35 23.28
C ASP A 24 -5.42 -4.81 22.09
N SER A 25 -4.62 -3.77 22.33
CA SER A 25 -3.69 -3.22 21.37
C SER A 25 -2.76 -4.29 20.80
N CYS A 26 -2.50 -4.25 19.51
CA CYS A 26 -1.72 -5.29 18.83
C CYS A 26 -1.08 -4.83 17.52
N ILE A 27 -0.18 -5.65 17.03
CA ILE A 27 0.39 -5.53 15.68
C ILE A 27 -0.06 -6.75 14.86
N ILE A 28 -0.59 -6.50 13.67
CA ILE A 28 -0.88 -7.53 12.67
C ILE A 28 0.18 -7.45 11.59
N ASN A 29 1.16 -8.35 11.66
CA ASN A 29 2.24 -8.48 10.70
C ASN A 29 1.90 -9.60 9.70
N ALA A 30 1.18 -9.25 8.65
CA ALA A 30 0.74 -10.19 7.62
C ALA A 30 1.15 -9.73 6.23
N TRP A 31 1.43 -10.68 5.36
CA TRP A 31 1.89 -10.41 3.99
C TRP A 31 0.84 -9.64 3.16
N VAL A 32 1.30 -9.13 2.02
CA VAL A 32 0.43 -8.48 1.03
C VAL A 32 -0.67 -9.46 0.59
N SER A 33 -1.88 -8.97 0.39
CA SER A 33 -3.07 -9.77 0.00
C SER A 33 -3.61 -10.74 1.06
N TRP A 34 -3.07 -10.74 2.29
CA TRP A 34 -3.70 -11.50 3.40
C TRP A 34 -5.06 -10.93 3.81
N GLY A 35 -5.34 -9.67 3.48
CA GLY A 35 -6.58 -9.00 3.85
C GLY A 35 -6.50 -8.26 5.20
N LYS A 36 -5.35 -7.64 5.49
CA LYS A 36 -5.13 -6.83 6.71
C LYS A 36 -6.22 -5.80 6.93
N THR A 37 -6.57 -5.04 5.90
CA THR A 37 -7.61 -4.00 5.93
C THR A 37 -8.95 -4.56 6.36
N PHE A 38 -9.37 -5.64 5.72
CA PHE A 38 -10.63 -6.32 6.01
C PHE A 38 -10.67 -6.87 7.44
N THR A 39 -9.60 -7.56 7.87
CA THR A 39 -9.50 -8.11 9.24
C THR A 39 -9.48 -6.99 10.29
N ALA A 40 -8.79 -5.88 10.03
CA ALA A 40 -8.77 -4.73 10.93
C ALA A 40 -10.14 -4.08 11.08
N LEU A 41 -10.95 -4.00 10.02
CA LEU A 41 -12.34 -3.55 10.09
C LEU A 41 -13.21 -4.49 10.93
N ALA A 42 -13.06 -5.80 10.75
CA ALA A 42 -13.76 -6.78 11.58
C ALA A 42 -13.41 -6.63 13.07
N ILE A 43 -12.12 -6.44 13.39
CA ILE A 43 -11.66 -6.21 14.76
C ILE A 43 -12.20 -4.87 15.32
N ALA A 44 -12.18 -3.79 14.52
CA ALA A 44 -12.73 -2.50 14.93
C ALA A 44 -14.22 -2.62 15.28
N ASN A 45 -14.97 -3.39 14.48
CA ASN A 45 -16.38 -3.68 14.76
C ASN A 45 -16.56 -4.48 16.06
N LYS A 46 -15.72 -5.49 16.32
CA LYS A 46 -15.70 -6.27 17.57
C LYS A 46 -15.44 -5.39 18.80
N LEU A 47 -14.53 -4.43 18.67
CA LEU A 47 -14.15 -3.55 19.80
C LEU A 47 -15.20 -2.47 20.09
N GLN A 48 -16.14 -2.21 19.21
CA GLN A 48 -17.28 -1.28 19.38
C GLN A 48 -16.86 0.12 19.85
N GLN A 49 -15.75 0.62 19.32
CA GLN A 49 -15.26 1.95 19.61
C GLN A 49 -15.25 2.80 18.34
N LYS A 50 -15.50 4.10 18.49
CA LYS A 50 -15.27 5.05 17.43
C LYS A 50 -13.82 4.95 16.96
N THR A 51 -13.63 4.74 15.67
CA THR A 51 -12.34 4.32 15.11
C THR A 51 -11.73 5.39 14.22
N LEU A 52 -10.46 5.72 14.45
CA LEU A 52 -9.65 6.52 13.55
C LEU A 52 -8.67 5.62 12.80
N ILE A 53 -8.72 5.68 11.48
CA ILE A 53 -7.78 5.00 10.57
C ILE A 53 -6.79 6.03 10.04
N VAL A 54 -5.51 5.78 10.23
CA VAL A 54 -4.43 6.68 9.81
C VAL A 54 -3.74 6.12 8.57
N THR A 55 -3.73 6.91 7.50
CA THR A 55 -3.10 6.58 6.23
C THR A 55 -2.06 7.63 5.85
N HIS A 56 -1.00 7.23 5.15
CA HIS A 56 0.08 8.15 4.75
C HIS A 56 -0.09 8.70 3.33
N THR A 57 -0.94 8.10 2.47
CA THR A 57 -1.24 8.59 1.12
C THR A 57 -2.73 8.79 0.91
N ILE A 58 -3.08 9.64 -0.07
CA ILE A 58 -4.48 9.85 -0.49
C ILE A 58 -5.03 8.59 -1.15
N SER A 59 -4.21 7.85 -1.88
CA SER A 59 -4.59 6.59 -2.52
C SER A 59 -5.02 5.54 -1.50
N LEU A 60 -4.22 5.33 -0.45
CA LEU A 60 -4.58 4.43 0.65
C LEU A 60 -5.85 4.88 1.37
N ARG A 61 -6.03 6.18 1.58
CA ARG A 61 -7.28 6.70 2.14
C ARG A 61 -8.48 6.29 1.28
N SER A 62 -8.41 6.54 -0.03
CA SER A 62 -9.49 6.17 -0.96
C SER A 62 -9.75 4.65 -1.00
N GLN A 63 -8.72 3.84 -0.83
CA GLN A 63 -8.87 2.39 -0.71
C GLN A 63 -9.63 2.03 0.58
N TRP A 64 -9.28 2.62 1.72
CA TRP A 64 -9.98 2.41 2.97
C TRP A 64 -11.44 2.90 2.91
N GLU A 65 -11.72 4.05 2.27
CA GLU A 65 -13.08 4.54 2.05
C GLU A 65 -13.94 3.49 1.32
N LYS A 66 -13.43 2.94 0.23
CA LYS A 66 -14.11 1.89 -0.53
C LYS A 66 -14.33 0.61 0.28
N GLU A 67 -13.34 0.21 1.07
CA GLU A 67 -13.44 -1.01 1.87
C GLU A 67 -14.44 -0.84 3.02
N VAL A 68 -14.48 0.30 3.71
CA VAL A 68 -15.49 0.62 4.73
C VAL A 68 -16.89 0.59 4.12
N GLN A 69 -17.08 1.23 2.97
CA GLN A 69 -18.35 1.22 2.25
C GLN A 69 -18.80 -0.20 1.88
N LYS A 70 -17.87 -1.01 1.36
CA LYS A 70 -18.13 -2.39 0.96
C LYS A 70 -18.48 -3.28 2.14
N VAL A 71 -17.74 -3.16 3.25
CA VAL A 71 -17.86 -4.05 4.42
C VAL A 71 -19.06 -3.69 5.29
N PHE A 72 -19.30 -2.41 5.52
CA PHE A 72 -20.34 -1.94 6.45
C PHE A 72 -21.48 -1.16 5.79
N GLY A 73 -21.37 -0.83 4.51
CA GLY A 73 -22.40 -0.04 3.80
C GLY A 73 -22.49 1.42 4.25
N ILE A 74 -21.50 1.93 4.98
CA ILE A 74 -21.48 3.31 5.49
C ILE A 74 -20.44 4.16 4.78
N THR A 75 -20.63 5.47 4.77
CA THR A 75 -19.64 6.44 4.34
C THR A 75 -18.80 6.87 5.54
N PRO A 76 -17.48 6.60 5.57
CA PRO A 76 -16.62 7.05 6.66
C PRO A 76 -16.44 8.58 6.63
N GLY A 77 -16.18 9.17 7.79
CA GLY A 77 -15.73 10.55 7.88
C GLY A 77 -14.28 10.69 7.38
N ILE A 78 -13.93 11.88 6.90
CA ILE A 78 -12.60 12.17 6.37
C ILE A 78 -11.95 13.34 7.09
N ILE A 79 -10.66 13.17 7.46
CA ILE A 79 -9.79 14.23 7.92
C ILE A 79 -8.64 14.40 6.92
N GLY A 80 -8.74 15.40 6.07
CA GLY A 80 -7.75 15.68 5.02
C GLY A 80 -8.37 16.23 3.73
N SER A 81 -7.56 16.78 2.85
CA SER A 81 -8.02 17.37 1.58
C SER A 81 -9.16 18.39 1.76
N GLY A 82 -9.06 19.25 2.80
CA GLY A 82 -10.07 20.27 3.11
C GLY A 82 -11.29 19.77 3.89
N ARG A 83 -11.43 18.47 4.14
CA ARG A 83 -12.52 17.87 4.92
C ARG A 83 -12.12 17.69 6.39
N TYR A 84 -13.08 17.86 7.31
CA TYR A 84 -12.92 17.61 8.74
C TYR A 84 -14.21 17.01 9.31
N GLU A 85 -14.39 15.74 9.12
CA GLU A 85 -15.63 15.01 9.43
C GLU A 85 -15.34 14.00 10.53
N ILE A 86 -15.54 14.42 11.78
CA ILE A 86 -15.22 13.62 12.96
C ILE A 86 -16.42 12.89 13.56
N ASP A 87 -17.63 13.13 13.10
CA ASP A 87 -18.85 12.60 13.76
C ASP A 87 -19.16 11.16 13.35
N ALA A 88 -18.63 10.71 12.20
CA ALA A 88 -18.82 9.33 11.75
C ALA A 88 -18.21 8.30 12.73
N PRO A 89 -18.80 7.10 12.84
CA PRO A 89 -18.26 6.03 13.72
C PRO A 89 -16.89 5.52 13.26
N ILE A 90 -16.60 5.61 11.97
CA ILE A 90 -15.28 5.33 11.38
C ILE A 90 -14.82 6.59 10.65
N VAL A 91 -13.62 7.04 10.95
CA VAL A 91 -13.01 8.22 10.35
C VAL A 91 -11.64 7.83 9.78
N ILE A 92 -11.33 8.31 8.58
CA ILE A 92 -10.05 8.05 7.93
C ILE A 92 -9.30 9.37 7.79
N GLY A 93 -8.06 9.41 8.29
CA GLY A 93 -7.27 10.62 8.28
C GLY A 93 -5.89 10.44 7.63
N ASN A 94 -5.45 11.46 6.89
CA ASN A 94 -4.10 11.51 6.37
C ASN A 94 -3.12 12.02 7.43
N VAL A 95 -1.96 11.39 7.54
CA VAL A 95 -0.90 11.73 8.50
C VAL A 95 -0.58 13.22 8.53
N GLN A 96 -0.41 13.86 7.37
CA GLN A 96 -0.04 15.27 7.27
C GLN A 96 -1.07 16.20 7.88
N THR A 97 -2.37 15.86 7.82
CA THR A 97 -3.45 16.63 8.42
C THR A 97 -3.58 16.30 9.90
N LEU A 98 -3.58 15.00 10.24
CA LEU A 98 -3.70 14.52 11.62
C LEU A 98 -2.57 15.05 12.51
N TYR A 99 -1.33 15.07 12.02
CA TYR A 99 -0.20 15.63 12.75
C TYR A 99 -0.45 17.02 13.34
N ARG A 100 -1.20 17.85 12.62
CA ARG A 100 -1.53 19.23 13.05
C ARG A 100 -2.73 19.30 13.96
N ARG A 101 -3.66 18.33 13.84
CA ARG A 101 -4.98 18.36 14.50
C ARG A 101 -5.18 17.32 15.61
N MET A 102 -4.18 16.44 15.84
CA MET A 102 -4.33 15.35 16.81
C MET A 102 -4.68 15.80 18.22
N LYS A 103 -4.23 17.00 18.63
CA LYS A 103 -4.59 17.57 19.94
C LYS A 103 -6.09 17.86 20.08
N GLU A 104 -6.75 18.23 18.97
CA GLU A 104 -8.17 18.58 18.94
C GLU A 104 -9.07 17.33 19.06
N ILE A 105 -8.54 16.16 18.65
CA ILE A 105 -9.30 14.92 18.57
C ILE A 105 -8.67 13.79 19.40
N SER A 106 -7.79 14.13 20.34
CA SER A 106 -6.99 13.15 21.10
C SER A 106 -7.82 12.13 21.87
N ASP A 107 -9.01 12.50 22.31
CA ASP A 107 -9.95 11.71 23.13
C ASP A 107 -11.27 11.36 22.42
N VAL A 108 -11.38 11.69 21.13
CA VAL A 108 -12.58 11.41 20.33
C VAL A 108 -12.71 9.93 19.96
N PHE A 109 -11.59 9.27 19.72
CA PHE A 109 -11.55 7.90 19.20
C PHE A 109 -11.07 6.91 20.25
N GLY A 110 -11.80 5.81 20.37
CA GLY A 110 -11.43 4.71 21.28
C GLY A 110 -10.54 3.65 20.63
N THR A 111 -10.54 3.59 19.29
CA THR A 111 -9.65 2.72 18.49
C THR A 111 -8.86 3.55 17.48
N LEU A 112 -7.55 3.29 17.39
CA LEU A 112 -6.62 3.86 16.42
C LEU A 112 -6.03 2.73 15.58
N ILE A 113 -6.26 2.77 14.27
CA ILE A 113 -5.65 1.83 13.32
C ILE A 113 -4.59 2.58 12.52
N LEU A 114 -3.35 2.06 12.50
CA LEU A 114 -2.26 2.61 11.69
C LEU A 114 -1.94 1.65 10.56
N ASP A 115 -2.26 2.07 9.35
CA ASP A 115 -1.90 1.32 8.16
C ASP A 115 -0.44 1.58 7.77
N GLU A 116 0.25 0.52 7.31
CA GLU A 116 1.68 0.53 6.99
C GLU A 116 2.51 1.12 8.14
N MET A 117 2.30 0.59 9.34
CA MET A 117 2.90 1.09 10.59
C MET A 117 4.44 1.15 10.58
N HIS A 118 5.10 0.48 9.64
CA HIS A 118 6.55 0.58 9.49
C HIS A 118 7.03 2.02 9.16
N HIS A 119 6.12 2.90 8.71
CA HIS A 119 6.37 4.33 8.58
C HIS A 119 6.28 5.10 9.90
N VAL A 120 5.81 4.49 11.01
CA VAL A 120 5.60 5.13 12.32
C VAL A 120 6.88 5.70 12.94
N SER A 121 8.03 5.22 12.53
CA SER A 121 9.30 5.79 13.01
C SER A 121 9.61 7.21 12.50
N SER A 122 8.77 7.77 11.65
CA SER A 122 8.84 9.20 11.35
C SER A 122 8.29 10.00 12.53
N PRO A 123 8.90 11.15 12.88
CA PRO A 123 8.43 11.99 13.99
C PRO A 123 6.95 12.37 13.89
N THR A 124 6.42 12.43 12.68
CA THR A 124 5.03 12.76 12.41
C THR A 124 4.05 11.68 12.88
N PHE A 125 4.37 10.42 12.61
CA PHE A 125 3.55 9.29 13.08
C PHE A 125 3.64 9.11 14.60
N THR A 126 4.84 9.15 15.15
CA THR A 126 5.08 9.07 16.59
C THR A 126 4.21 10.08 17.33
N ARG A 127 4.19 11.33 16.87
CA ARG A 127 3.38 12.40 17.47
C ARG A 127 1.88 12.13 17.42
N ILE A 128 1.37 11.49 16.36
CA ILE A 128 -0.05 11.11 16.28
C ILE A 128 -0.37 10.03 17.32
N VAL A 129 0.48 9.03 17.44
CA VAL A 129 0.27 7.91 18.38
C VAL A 129 0.38 8.38 19.83
N ASP A 130 1.36 9.23 20.14
CA ASP A 130 1.58 9.81 21.47
C ASP A 130 0.41 10.70 21.90
N ALA A 131 -0.13 11.50 20.98
CA ALA A 131 -1.23 12.41 21.27
C ALA A 131 -2.58 11.67 21.40
N SER A 132 -2.71 10.46 20.85
CA SER A 132 -3.95 9.69 20.87
C SER A 132 -4.19 9.04 22.24
N LYS A 133 -5.36 9.30 22.83
CA LYS A 133 -5.85 8.61 24.03
C LYS A 133 -6.68 7.36 23.72
N ALA A 134 -6.64 6.87 22.48
CA ALA A 134 -7.32 5.66 22.09
C ALA A 134 -6.89 4.48 22.98
N ARG A 135 -7.88 3.76 23.51
CA ARG A 135 -7.63 2.56 24.32
C ARG A 135 -6.98 1.45 23.50
N TYR A 136 -7.46 1.27 22.27
CA TYR A 136 -6.97 0.22 21.39
C TYR A 136 -6.16 0.82 20.26
N LYS A 137 -4.93 0.36 20.09
CA LYS A 137 -4.03 0.76 19.00
C LYS A 137 -3.67 -0.48 18.20
N ILE A 138 -4.03 -0.49 16.91
CA ILE A 138 -3.82 -1.62 16.01
C ILE A 138 -2.87 -1.17 14.90
N GLY A 139 -1.70 -1.79 14.84
CA GLY A 139 -0.71 -1.55 13.81
C GLY A 139 -0.79 -2.62 12.72
N LEU A 140 -0.88 -2.20 11.45
CA LEU A 140 -0.87 -3.09 10.29
C LEU A 140 0.44 -2.95 9.53
N THR A 141 1.10 -4.07 9.22
CA THR A 141 2.32 -4.06 8.41
C THR A 141 2.51 -5.35 7.63
N GLY A 142 3.16 -5.27 6.48
CA GLY A 142 3.63 -6.44 5.74
C GLY A 142 5.06 -6.83 6.09
N THR A 143 5.83 -5.90 6.68
CA THR A 143 7.24 -6.08 7.05
C THR A 143 7.48 -5.41 8.39
N MET A 144 7.77 -6.21 9.41
CA MET A 144 8.06 -5.68 10.75
C MET A 144 9.54 -5.33 10.92
N GLU A 145 10.43 -6.04 10.21
CA GLU A 145 11.87 -5.84 10.32
C GLU A 145 12.31 -4.58 9.55
N ARG A 146 12.93 -3.68 10.27
CA ARG A 146 13.54 -2.48 9.70
C ARG A 146 15.06 -2.59 9.77
N LYS A 147 15.73 -2.16 8.70
CA LYS A 147 17.20 -2.13 8.62
C LYS A 147 17.84 -1.19 9.66
N ASP A 148 17.08 -0.23 10.19
CA ASP A 148 17.55 0.75 11.19
C ASP A 148 17.29 0.33 12.65
N GLY A 149 16.75 -0.87 12.89
CA GLY A 149 16.50 -1.41 14.24
C GLY A 149 15.36 -0.72 15.02
N ARG A 150 14.72 0.32 14.48
CA ARG A 150 13.70 1.11 15.18
C ARG A 150 12.35 0.40 15.34
N HIS A 151 12.22 -0.85 14.89
CA HIS A 151 11.01 -1.65 15.12
C HIS A 151 10.73 -1.93 16.61
N VAL A 152 11.72 -1.76 17.48
CA VAL A 152 11.54 -1.92 18.95
C VAL A 152 10.54 -0.89 19.50
N ILE A 153 10.52 0.33 18.97
CA ILE A 153 9.59 1.40 19.37
C ILE A 153 8.13 1.00 19.16
N PHE A 154 7.84 0.11 18.22
CA PHE A 154 6.46 -0.32 17.96
C PHE A 154 5.83 -1.05 19.15
N ARG A 155 6.63 -1.77 19.94
CA ARG A 155 6.12 -2.50 21.11
C ARG A 155 5.64 -1.56 22.20
N ASP A 156 6.24 -0.40 22.34
CA ASP A 156 5.84 0.59 23.34
C ASP A 156 4.47 1.20 23.03
N TYR A 157 4.08 1.26 21.77
CA TYR A 157 2.81 1.85 21.32
C TYR A 157 1.69 0.84 21.12
N PHE A 158 2.00 -0.39 20.71
CA PHE A 158 1.02 -1.38 20.28
C PHE A 158 0.96 -2.62 21.17
N ASN A 159 1.56 -2.55 22.35
CA ASN A 159 1.70 -3.72 23.22
C ASN A 159 2.64 -4.80 22.59
N THR A 160 2.88 -5.87 23.34
CA THR A 160 3.75 -6.98 22.89
C THR A 160 3.04 -7.99 21.99
N ASN A 161 1.73 -7.84 21.80
CA ASN A 161 0.93 -8.77 21.01
C ASN A 161 1.18 -8.57 19.51
N VAL A 162 1.95 -9.47 18.91
CA VAL A 162 2.26 -9.47 17.49
C VAL A 162 1.71 -10.73 16.83
N TYR A 163 0.68 -10.55 16.00
CA TYR A 163 0.08 -11.64 15.23
C TYR A 163 0.81 -11.80 13.90
N LYS A 164 1.34 -12.99 13.67
CA LYS A 164 2.02 -13.39 12.42
C LYS A 164 1.29 -14.61 11.84
N PRO A 165 0.17 -14.39 11.13
CA PRO A 165 -0.58 -15.51 10.57
C PRO A 165 0.26 -16.31 9.58
N PRO A 166 -0.03 -17.63 9.42
CA PRO A 166 0.68 -18.48 8.49
C PRO A 166 0.46 -18.03 7.05
N LYS A 167 1.45 -18.23 6.18
CA LYS A 167 1.38 -17.90 4.75
C LYS A 167 0.52 -18.94 4.00
N GLU A 168 -0.78 -18.82 4.13
CA GLU A 168 -1.74 -19.64 3.38
C GLU A 168 -1.92 -19.06 1.97
N ASN A 169 -1.92 -19.92 0.95
CA ASN A 169 -2.10 -19.53 -0.46
C ASN A 169 -1.06 -18.49 -0.96
N TYR A 170 0.13 -18.47 -0.36
CA TYR A 170 1.20 -17.58 -0.77
C TYR A 170 1.86 -18.11 -2.04
N LEU A 171 1.74 -17.37 -3.13
CA LEU A 171 2.47 -17.66 -4.36
C LEU A 171 3.92 -17.22 -4.22
N VAL A 172 4.85 -18.18 -4.21
CA VAL A 172 6.27 -17.86 -4.19
C VAL A 172 6.67 -17.33 -5.58
N PRO A 173 7.18 -16.10 -5.68
CA PRO A 173 7.60 -15.57 -6.97
C PRO A 173 8.84 -16.32 -7.49
N LYS A 174 8.81 -16.68 -8.76
CA LYS A 174 10.00 -17.19 -9.45
C LYS A 174 10.82 -16.02 -9.97
N VAL A 175 12.01 -15.84 -9.44
CA VAL A 175 12.92 -14.77 -9.86
C VAL A 175 13.89 -15.30 -10.91
N ASN A 176 13.90 -14.69 -12.09
CA ASN A 176 14.85 -14.97 -13.16
C ASN A 176 15.74 -13.74 -13.39
N VAL A 177 17.04 -13.91 -13.34
CA VAL A 177 18.01 -12.85 -13.64
C VAL A 177 18.47 -12.99 -15.08
N VAL A 178 18.23 -11.96 -15.88
CA VAL A 178 18.65 -11.91 -17.30
C VAL A 178 19.84 -10.96 -17.44
N LYS A 179 20.94 -11.45 -18.01
CA LYS A 179 22.11 -10.62 -18.29
C LYS A 179 21.84 -9.82 -19.56
N SER A 180 21.88 -8.50 -19.46
CA SER A 180 21.62 -7.60 -20.59
C SER A 180 22.78 -7.48 -21.58
N GLY A 181 24.01 -7.78 -21.15
CA GLY A 181 25.23 -7.49 -21.93
C GLY A 181 25.60 -5.99 -21.98
N VAL A 182 24.73 -5.10 -21.57
CA VAL A 182 24.97 -3.65 -21.55
C VAL A 182 25.95 -3.32 -20.43
N ARG A 183 27.03 -2.62 -20.78
CA ARG A 183 28.06 -2.20 -19.83
C ARG A 183 27.73 -0.85 -19.22
N PHE A 184 28.01 -0.71 -17.94
CA PHE A 184 28.02 0.60 -17.29
C PHE A 184 29.15 1.47 -17.90
N PRO A 185 28.92 2.79 -18.04
CA PRO A 185 30.01 3.70 -18.38
C PRO A 185 31.10 3.57 -17.29
N ASP A 186 32.32 3.26 -17.71
CA ASP A 186 33.46 3.12 -16.82
C ASP A 186 33.88 4.49 -16.29
N GLY A 187 33.98 4.61 -14.99
CA GLY A 187 34.44 5.79 -14.28
C GLY A 187 34.01 5.79 -12.83
N ALA A 188 34.99 5.67 -11.91
CA ALA A 188 34.71 5.68 -10.46
C ALA A 188 33.97 6.95 -10.00
N LYS A 189 34.04 8.03 -10.78
CA LYS A 189 33.43 9.35 -10.50
C LYS A 189 32.06 9.56 -11.16
N THR A 190 31.56 8.63 -11.99
CA THR A 190 30.26 8.81 -12.66
C THR A 190 29.11 8.70 -11.64
N PRO A 191 28.26 9.73 -11.49
CA PRO A 191 27.14 9.67 -10.56
C PRO A 191 26.21 8.50 -10.88
N TRP A 192 25.62 7.90 -9.85
CA TRP A 192 24.72 6.74 -9.99
C TRP A 192 23.58 6.99 -10.98
N ALA A 193 22.96 8.18 -10.92
CA ALA A 193 21.89 8.56 -11.82
C ALA A 193 22.33 8.55 -13.31
N ALA A 194 23.55 9.01 -13.61
CA ALA A 194 24.09 9.00 -14.95
C ALA A 194 24.34 7.57 -15.45
N ARG A 195 24.81 6.67 -14.58
CA ARG A 195 24.99 5.25 -14.91
C ARG A 195 23.67 4.59 -15.27
N ILE A 196 22.64 4.80 -14.44
CA ILE A 196 21.30 4.25 -14.70
C ILE A 196 20.70 4.82 -15.99
N ASN A 197 20.86 6.12 -16.24
CA ASN A 197 20.38 6.74 -17.46
C ASN A 197 21.07 6.16 -18.70
N ALA A 198 22.38 5.92 -18.64
CA ALA A 198 23.12 5.31 -19.76
C ALA A 198 22.58 3.92 -20.14
N ILE A 199 22.13 3.12 -19.16
CA ILE A 199 21.46 1.84 -19.42
C ILE A 199 20.04 2.07 -19.94
N ALA A 200 19.26 2.92 -19.29
CA ALA A 200 17.87 3.16 -19.64
C ALA A 200 17.71 3.73 -21.07
N TYR A 201 18.67 4.54 -21.52
CA TYR A 201 18.69 5.10 -22.89
C TYR A 201 19.42 4.22 -23.91
N ASN A 202 19.98 3.08 -23.50
CA ASN A 202 20.61 2.15 -24.42
C ASN A 202 19.54 1.42 -25.25
N TRP A 203 19.67 1.50 -26.57
CA TRP A 203 18.72 0.90 -27.50
C TRP A 203 18.61 -0.63 -27.38
N GLU A 204 19.73 -1.31 -27.23
CA GLU A 204 19.75 -2.77 -27.10
C GLU A 204 19.02 -3.22 -25.84
N TYR A 205 19.20 -2.46 -24.73
CA TYR A 205 18.50 -2.73 -23.47
C TYR A 205 17.00 -2.51 -23.60
N GLN A 206 16.58 -1.40 -24.22
CA GLN A 206 15.16 -1.09 -24.46
C GLN A 206 14.49 -2.17 -25.31
N ASN A 207 15.14 -2.58 -26.40
CA ASN A 207 14.66 -3.65 -27.26
C ASN A 207 14.56 -4.99 -26.51
N MET A 208 15.59 -5.35 -25.74
CA MET A 208 15.58 -6.58 -24.97
C MET A 208 14.38 -6.63 -24.00
N ILE A 209 14.11 -5.53 -23.28
CA ILE A 209 12.98 -5.46 -22.34
C ILE A 209 11.64 -5.54 -23.10
N ALA A 210 11.50 -4.84 -24.21
CA ALA A 210 10.29 -4.89 -25.03
C ALA A 210 10.01 -6.31 -25.57
N LEU A 211 11.04 -6.98 -26.10
CA LEU A 211 10.95 -8.35 -26.60
C LEU A 211 10.63 -9.36 -25.49
N LEU A 212 11.23 -9.22 -24.31
CA LEU A 212 10.92 -10.07 -23.17
C LEU A 212 9.46 -9.89 -22.73
N ALA A 213 9.00 -8.64 -22.62
CA ALA A 213 7.63 -8.35 -22.25
C ALA A 213 6.63 -8.94 -23.27
N ALA A 214 6.87 -8.75 -24.57
CA ALA A 214 6.04 -9.31 -25.62
C ALA A 214 6.05 -10.84 -25.62
N LYS A 215 7.22 -11.47 -25.37
CA LYS A 215 7.34 -12.93 -25.25
C LYS A 215 6.48 -13.50 -24.14
N TYR A 216 6.50 -12.90 -22.94
CA TYR A 216 5.71 -13.40 -21.82
C TYR A 216 4.21 -13.11 -22.03
N ALA A 217 3.85 -11.98 -22.61
CA ALA A 217 2.48 -11.68 -22.99
C ALA A 217 1.92 -12.73 -23.98
N ALA A 218 2.71 -13.10 -24.99
CA ALA A 218 2.33 -14.15 -25.94
C ALA A 218 2.15 -15.54 -25.30
N GLN A 219 2.70 -15.76 -24.10
CA GLN A 219 2.49 -16.96 -23.29
C GLN A 219 1.26 -16.88 -22.37
N GLY A 220 0.46 -15.82 -22.50
CA GLY A 220 -0.75 -15.59 -21.69
C GLY A 220 -0.52 -14.92 -20.34
N HIS A 221 0.66 -14.35 -20.11
CA HIS A 221 0.95 -13.60 -18.89
C HIS A 221 0.53 -12.14 -19.02
N LYS A 222 -0.02 -11.57 -17.96
CA LYS A 222 -0.10 -10.12 -17.80
C LYS A 222 1.25 -9.62 -17.29
N VAL A 223 1.85 -8.68 -17.99
CA VAL A 223 3.24 -8.24 -17.79
C VAL A 223 3.31 -6.81 -17.28
N LEU A 224 4.11 -6.61 -16.23
CA LEU A 224 4.45 -5.27 -15.74
C LEU A 224 5.90 -4.94 -16.09
N VAL A 225 6.11 -3.82 -16.79
CA VAL A 225 7.41 -3.22 -17.02
C VAL A 225 7.56 -2.03 -16.08
N VAL A 226 8.46 -2.14 -15.11
CA VAL A 226 8.60 -1.14 -14.03
C VAL A 226 9.95 -0.45 -14.10
N SER A 227 9.95 0.88 -14.03
CA SER A 227 11.16 1.69 -13.97
C SER A 227 10.85 3.06 -13.37
N ASP A 228 11.85 3.72 -12.78
CA ASP A 228 11.74 5.13 -12.38
C ASP A 228 12.04 6.11 -13.53
N ARG A 229 12.34 5.61 -14.72
CA ARG A 229 12.68 6.41 -15.89
C ARG A 229 11.50 6.45 -16.86
N VAL A 230 10.79 7.58 -16.85
CA VAL A 230 9.56 7.78 -17.66
C VAL A 230 9.82 7.60 -19.15
N ASP A 231 10.90 8.19 -19.67
CA ASP A 231 11.24 8.11 -21.11
C ASP A 231 11.57 6.67 -21.54
N PHE A 232 12.24 5.91 -20.67
CA PHE A 232 12.47 4.48 -20.88
C PHE A 232 11.15 3.71 -21.02
N LEU A 233 10.21 3.95 -20.11
CA LEU A 233 8.89 3.30 -20.15
C LEU A 233 8.10 3.66 -21.40
N LYS A 234 8.11 4.94 -21.77
CA LYS A 234 7.47 5.40 -23.00
C LYS A 234 8.09 4.75 -24.25
N GLN A 235 9.41 4.60 -24.26
CA GLN A 235 10.09 3.95 -25.36
C GLN A 235 9.79 2.46 -25.44
N CYS A 236 9.81 1.74 -24.30
CA CYS A 236 9.37 0.35 -24.25
C CYS A 236 7.93 0.18 -24.76
N ASN A 237 7.03 1.05 -24.33
CA ASN A 237 5.65 1.04 -24.80
C ASN A 237 5.53 1.21 -26.32
N ARG A 238 6.30 2.12 -26.91
CA ARG A 238 6.35 2.29 -28.38
C ARG A 238 6.87 1.06 -29.09
N LEU A 239 7.92 0.43 -28.55
CA LEU A 239 8.52 -0.77 -29.14
C LEU A 239 7.61 -1.99 -29.05
N ILE A 240 6.82 -2.10 -28.00
CA ILE A 240 5.84 -3.17 -27.82
C ILE A 240 4.61 -2.95 -28.72
N GLY A 241 4.15 -1.70 -28.85
CA GLY A 241 3.00 -1.34 -29.69
C GLY A 241 1.65 -1.53 -28.98
N ASP A 242 0.63 -1.89 -29.76
CA ASP A 242 -0.79 -1.83 -29.35
C ASP A 242 -1.16 -2.73 -28.17
N ASN A 243 -0.40 -3.77 -27.88
CA ASN A 243 -0.66 -4.65 -26.73
C ASN A 243 -0.12 -4.10 -25.41
N SER A 244 0.28 -2.83 -25.39
CA SER A 244 0.80 -2.19 -24.18
C SER A 244 0.16 -0.86 -23.86
N ILE A 245 0.23 -0.47 -22.59
CA ILE A 245 -0.20 0.84 -22.11
C ILE A 245 0.86 1.40 -21.16
N CYS A 246 1.07 2.71 -21.16
CA CYS A 246 2.05 3.37 -20.31
C CYS A 246 1.37 4.33 -19.33
N VAL A 247 1.52 4.05 -18.00
CA VAL A 247 0.97 4.86 -16.92
C VAL A 247 2.09 5.39 -16.05
N THR A 248 2.25 6.71 -16.02
CA THR A 248 3.30 7.39 -15.24
C THR A 248 2.69 8.51 -14.40
N GLY A 249 3.51 9.14 -13.55
CA GLY A 249 3.07 10.30 -12.76
C GLY A 249 2.60 11.50 -13.61
N GLN A 250 2.86 11.51 -14.92
CA GLN A 250 2.37 12.54 -15.85
C GLN A 250 0.90 12.34 -16.26
N VAL A 251 0.34 11.14 -16.03
CA VAL A 251 -1.08 10.88 -16.25
C VAL A 251 -1.89 11.44 -15.07
N PRO A 252 -2.97 12.19 -15.30
CA PRO A 252 -3.85 12.66 -14.24
C PRO A 252 -4.32 11.53 -13.35
N HIS A 253 -4.39 11.78 -12.02
CA HIS A 253 -4.72 10.75 -11.03
C HIS A 253 -6.08 10.07 -11.31
N GLU A 254 -7.05 10.84 -11.77
CA GLU A 254 -8.43 10.40 -12.08
C GLU A 254 -8.48 9.45 -13.30
N GLU A 255 -7.56 9.57 -14.25
CA GLU A 255 -7.51 8.75 -15.46
C GLU A 255 -6.77 7.42 -15.25
N ARG A 256 -5.86 7.36 -14.28
CA ARG A 256 -5.01 6.17 -14.04
C ARG A 256 -5.79 4.88 -13.82
N PRO A 257 -6.88 4.85 -13.01
CA PRO A 257 -7.63 3.61 -12.80
C PRO A 257 -8.25 3.06 -14.08
N ALA A 258 -8.79 3.93 -14.94
CA ALA A 258 -9.37 3.52 -16.22
C ALA A 258 -8.32 2.97 -17.18
N MET A 259 -7.14 3.61 -17.23
CA MET A 259 -6.03 3.12 -18.03
C MET A 259 -5.49 1.78 -17.52
N ILE A 260 -5.29 1.64 -16.20
CA ILE A 260 -4.80 0.39 -15.62
C ILE A 260 -5.80 -0.76 -15.85
N LYS A 261 -7.09 -0.46 -15.83
CA LYS A 261 -8.12 -1.47 -16.10
C LYS A 261 -7.98 -2.12 -17.47
N GLN A 262 -7.48 -1.42 -18.48
CA GLN A 262 -7.29 -1.96 -19.83
C GLN A 262 -6.38 -3.20 -19.86
N ILE A 263 -5.50 -3.38 -18.85
CA ILE A 263 -4.66 -4.60 -18.77
C ILE A 263 -5.49 -5.86 -18.53
N PHE A 264 -6.68 -5.73 -18.00
CA PHE A 264 -7.59 -6.85 -17.76
C PHE A 264 -8.56 -7.07 -18.93
N ASP A 265 -8.81 -6.03 -19.72
CA ASP A 265 -9.80 -6.04 -20.79
C ASP A 265 -9.16 -6.41 -22.15
N ASP A 266 -8.21 -5.61 -22.64
CA ASP A 266 -7.72 -5.70 -24.02
C ASP A 266 -6.20 -5.60 -24.19
N LYS A 267 -5.45 -5.34 -23.12
CA LYS A 267 -3.98 -5.25 -23.12
C LYS A 267 -3.34 -6.31 -22.24
N ASP A 268 -2.11 -6.69 -22.53
CA ASP A 268 -1.36 -7.64 -21.71
C ASP A 268 -0.16 -7.02 -21.03
N ILE A 269 0.29 -5.85 -21.46
CA ILE A 269 1.53 -5.24 -20.96
C ILE A 269 1.25 -3.83 -20.42
N LEU A 270 1.64 -3.60 -19.15
CA LEU A 270 1.58 -2.31 -18.50
C LEU A 270 2.98 -1.81 -18.17
N CYS A 271 3.35 -0.69 -18.79
CA CYS A 271 4.58 0.04 -18.48
C CYS A 271 4.27 1.14 -17.46
N GLY A 272 4.94 1.16 -16.31
CA GLY A 272 4.63 2.17 -15.31
C GLY A 272 5.75 2.45 -14.33
N THR A 273 5.72 3.64 -13.71
CA THR A 273 6.68 4.00 -12.68
C THR A 273 6.42 3.24 -11.38
N GLN A 274 7.47 2.98 -10.60
CA GLN A 274 7.36 2.28 -9.33
C GLN A 274 6.34 2.94 -8.40
N SER A 275 6.25 4.27 -8.39
CA SER A 275 5.29 5.02 -7.58
C SER A 275 3.83 4.68 -7.90
N ILE A 276 3.49 4.45 -9.17
CA ILE A 276 2.13 4.06 -9.59
C ILE A 276 1.75 2.70 -9.00
N PHE A 277 2.69 1.75 -8.98
CA PHE A 277 2.43 0.40 -8.46
C PHE A 277 2.51 0.31 -6.94
N SER A 278 3.33 1.14 -6.29
CA SER A 278 3.43 1.18 -4.82
C SER A 278 2.20 1.79 -4.15
N GLU A 279 1.41 2.59 -4.87
CA GLU A 279 0.18 3.20 -4.37
C GLU A 279 -1.06 2.28 -4.44
N GLY A 280 -0.86 1.03 -4.82
CA GLY A 280 -1.88 -0.02 -4.79
C GLY A 280 -2.55 -0.28 -6.14
N LEU A 281 -2.10 -1.34 -6.80
CA LEU A 281 -2.90 -2.13 -7.75
C LEU A 281 -3.70 -3.15 -6.94
N SER A 282 -4.75 -2.72 -6.28
CA SER A 282 -5.66 -3.64 -5.57
C SER A 282 -7.11 -3.34 -5.92
#